data_2b27a8d66cf7434de246175b2b98df82
#
_entry.id   2b27a8d66cf7434de246175b2b98df82
#
_cell.length_a   1.000
_cell.length_b   1.000
_cell.length_c   1.000
_cell.angle_alpha   90.00
_cell.angle_beta   90.00
_cell.angle_gamma   90.00
#
_symmetry.space_group_name_H-M   'P 1'
#
loop_
_entity.id
_entity.type
_entity.pdbx_description
1 polymer ?
#
loop_
_entity_poly.entity_id
_entity_poly.type
_entity_poly.pdbx_seq_one_letter_code
_entity_poly.pdbx_strand_id
1 'polypeptide(L)'
;MTTEENTILKEDQQKLILQEIENNFKEMSKNSPSELKELIKDSLDKFNTITQDSEKEQFSDKIGVLNTIINITSDRINKNRNINEKTKKYMSEIKYSMYKLNTLENKPSFVKKSYHNGKYEGDYINGKREGKGIYIYDSGDKYEGEYKNDLKDGYGIYEFNNGDIYEGNYKEGLFNGKGIYKYFDGDIYEGEYKNDLRDGQGTYMYINGNKYEGQWKEGKKHGKGTYIYDDGSKYIGQYKRGKKEGKGEFICFDGDKYVGDYKNDHREGKGVFYYADGDKYEGDFKNDNFEGKGKYTYSNGNVYEGEFLNDKFHGKGTFYYVDGDKYIGDWKNDVKDGKGIYYYNSGNRYEGHFKDDHGEGKGVFYYKNGDRHEGNFHEGKPVGVHTKYYSDGRVEKVDSSTFKI
;
A
#
# COMPACT_ATOMS: atom_id res chain seq x y z
N MET A 1 -39.55 10.75 -28.41
CA MET A 1 -39.50 12.22 -28.33
C MET A 1 -38.03 12.64 -28.43
N THR A 2 -37.75 13.64 -29.26
CA THR A 2 -36.40 14.18 -29.39
C THR A 2 -36.01 14.96 -28.12
N THR A 3 -34.75 15.19 -27.92
CA THR A 3 -34.23 15.98 -26.76
C THR A 3 -34.82 17.39 -26.75
N GLU A 4 -35.04 17.99 -27.93
CA GLU A 4 -35.69 19.29 -28.11
C GLU A 4 -37.19 19.25 -27.70
N GLU A 5 -37.94 18.22 -28.08
CA GLU A 5 -39.34 18.07 -27.67
C GLU A 5 -39.49 17.95 -26.14
N ASN A 6 -38.60 17.22 -25.47
CA ASN A 6 -38.61 17.11 -24.01
C ASN A 6 -38.25 18.42 -23.31
N THR A 7 -37.33 19.22 -23.87
CA THR A 7 -36.94 20.53 -23.33
C THR A 7 -38.11 21.54 -23.46
N ILE A 8 -38.73 21.60 -24.62
CA ILE A 8 -39.89 22.48 -24.88
C ILE A 8 -41.06 22.11 -23.94
N LEU A 9 -41.34 20.83 -23.78
CA LEU A 9 -42.42 20.34 -22.89
C LEU A 9 -42.13 20.72 -21.42
N LYS A 10 -40.88 20.68 -20.98
CA LYS A 10 -40.46 21.08 -19.64
C LYS A 10 -40.63 22.59 -19.42
N GLU A 11 -40.21 23.41 -20.37
CA GLU A 11 -40.35 24.88 -20.31
C GLU A 11 -41.82 25.31 -20.28
N ASP A 12 -42.68 24.67 -21.06
CA ASP A 12 -44.13 24.95 -21.05
C ASP A 12 -44.78 24.56 -19.72
N GLN A 13 -44.36 23.43 -19.12
CA GLN A 13 -44.83 23.05 -17.80
C GLN A 13 -44.36 24.01 -16.71
N GLN A 14 -43.12 24.49 -16.78
CA GLN A 14 -42.60 25.52 -15.88
C GLN A 14 -43.41 26.79 -15.95
N LYS A 15 -43.67 27.32 -17.16
CA LYS A 15 -44.48 28.51 -17.38
C LYS A 15 -45.85 28.37 -16.78
N LEU A 16 -46.49 27.23 -16.98
CA LEU A 16 -47.83 26.95 -16.44
C LEU A 16 -47.84 26.98 -14.91
N ILE A 17 -46.88 26.34 -14.26
CA ILE A 17 -46.75 26.32 -12.80
C ILE A 17 -46.45 27.72 -12.24
N LEU A 18 -45.58 28.50 -12.88
CA LEU A 18 -45.32 29.89 -12.50
C LEU A 18 -46.56 30.77 -12.60
N GLN A 19 -47.36 30.60 -13.66
CA GLN A 19 -48.64 31.28 -13.83
C GLN A 19 -49.66 30.89 -12.72
N GLU A 20 -49.68 29.64 -12.31
CA GLU A 20 -50.52 29.17 -11.20
C GLU A 20 -50.11 29.85 -9.87
N ILE A 21 -48.78 29.96 -9.60
CA ILE A 21 -48.25 30.66 -8.41
C ILE A 21 -48.66 32.13 -8.42
N GLU A 22 -48.44 32.82 -9.55
CA GLU A 22 -48.80 34.23 -9.71
C GLU A 22 -50.30 34.49 -9.46
N ASN A 23 -51.16 33.66 -10.03
CA ASN A 23 -52.62 33.76 -9.85
C ASN A 23 -53.03 33.54 -8.38
N ASN A 24 -52.41 32.57 -7.70
CA ASN A 24 -52.67 32.34 -6.28
C ASN A 24 -52.20 33.52 -5.40
N PHE A 25 -51.09 34.18 -5.72
CA PHE A 25 -50.67 35.41 -5.05
C PHE A 25 -51.68 36.56 -5.25
N LYS A 26 -52.19 36.74 -6.48
CA LYS A 26 -53.23 37.75 -6.80
C LYS A 26 -54.52 37.49 -6.00
N GLU A 27 -55.02 36.29 -5.98
CA GLU A 27 -56.22 35.92 -5.24
C GLU A 27 -56.00 36.00 -3.72
N MET A 28 -54.82 35.63 -3.22
CA MET A 28 -54.47 35.78 -1.82
C MET A 28 -54.48 37.27 -1.41
N SER A 29 -53.92 38.16 -2.23
CA SER A 29 -53.91 39.60 -1.96
C SER A 29 -55.32 40.16 -1.86
N LYS A 30 -56.27 39.76 -2.75
CA LYS A 30 -57.68 40.21 -2.69
C LYS A 30 -58.39 39.76 -1.43
N ASN A 31 -58.11 38.56 -0.94
CA ASN A 31 -58.82 37.90 0.14
C ASN A 31 -58.15 38.03 1.51
N SER A 32 -56.99 38.68 1.62
CA SER A 32 -56.27 38.83 2.87
C SER A 32 -56.71 40.04 3.69
N PRO A 33 -56.52 40.04 5.04
CA PRO A 33 -56.69 41.23 5.89
C PRO A 33 -55.81 42.39 5.39
N SER A 34 -56.27 43.61 5.63
CA SER A 34 -55.59 44.87 5.17
C SER A 34 -54.12 44.92 5.55
N GLU A 35 -53.80 44.43 6.76
CA GLU A 35 -52.44 44.39 7.33
C GLU A 35 -51.45 43.48 6.57
N LEU A 36 -51.96 42.49 5.83
CA LEU A 36 -51.16 41.54 5.06
C LEU A 36 -51.09 41.87 3.55
N LYS A 37 -52.00 42.75 3.07
CA LYS A 37 -52.08 43.06 1.62
C LYS A 37 -50.80 43.65 1.06
N GLU A 38 -50.16 44.52 1.79
CA GLU A 38 -48.87 45.16 1.37
C GLU A 38 -47.73 44.10 1.30
N LEU A 39 -47.63 43.26 2.30
CA LEU A 39 -46.64 42.16 2.33
C LEU A 39 -46.84 41.21 1.13
N ILE A 40 -48.07 40.80 0.88
CA ILE A 40 -48.42 39.86 -0.21
C ILE A 40 -48.16 40.52 -1.58
N LYS A 41 -48.47 41.83 -1.72
CA LYS A 41 -48.16 42.59 -2.92
C LYS A 41 -46.66 42.72 -3.16
N ASP A 42 -45.87 43.06 -2.15
CA ASP A 42 -44.37 43.10 -2.25
C ASP A 42 -43.81 41.77 -2.66
N SER A 43 -44.33 40.65 -2.11
CA SER A 43 -43.91 39.31 -2.46
C SER A 43 -44.26 38.93 -3.90
N LEU A 44 -45.44 39.36 -4.39
CA LEU A 44 -45.85 39.16 -5.79
C LEU A 44 -44.98 39.98 -6.75
N ASP A 45 -44.71 41.23 -6.41
CA ASP A 45 -43.87 42.11 -7.23
C ASP A 45 -42.45 41.56 -7.37
N LYS A 46 -41.85 41.04 -6.27
CA LYS A 46 -40.57 40.34 -6.30
C LYS A 46 -40.61 39.07 -7.11
N PHE A 47 -41.67 38.27 -6.96
CA PHE A 47 -41.88 37.07 -7.75
C PHE A 47 -41.90 37.38 -9.25
N ASN A 48 -42.69 38.43 -9.67
CA ASN A 48 -42.81 38.84 -11.05
C ASN A 48 -41.49 39.37 -11.62
N THR A 49 -40.73 40.11 -10.82
CA THR A 49 -39.38 40.63 -11.23
C THR A 49 -38.45 39.49 -11.57
N ILE A 50 -38.39 38.45 -10.72
CA ILE A 50 -37.49 37.31 -10.92
C ILE A 50 -37.95 36.43 -12.10
N THR A 51 -39.27 36.24 -12.28
CA THR A 51 -39.77 35.39 -13.35
C THR A 51 -39.74 36.02 -14.73
N GLN A 52 -39.76 37.37 -14.80
CA GLN A 52 -39.71 38.12 -16.05
C GLN A 52 -38.28 38.47 -16.52
N ASP A 53 -37.27 38.35 -15.65
CA ASP A 53 -35.90 38.59 -16.01
C ASP A 53 -35.32 37.46 -16.86
N SER A 54 -35.18 37.73 -18.18
CA SER A 54 -34.90 36.69 -19.18
C SER A 54 -33.39 36.51 -19.46
N GLU A 55 -32.49 37.29 -18.85
CA GLU A 55 -31.18 37.50 -19.54
C GLU A 55 -29.94 36.94 -18.85
N LYS A 56 -29.86 36.46 -17.62
CA LYS A 56 -28.54 36.09 -17.07
C LYS A 56 -28.45 34.97 -16.05
N GLU A 57 -29.51 34.52 -15.44
CA GLU A 57 -29.41 33.46 -14.42
C GLU A 57 -30.03 32.16 -14.90
N GLN A 58 -29.40 31.02 -14.55
CA GLN A 58 -30.01 29.73 -14.80
C GLN A 58 -31.35 29.63 -14.04
N PHE A 59 -32.35 28.99 -14.62
CA PHE A 59 -33.67 28.86 -14.02
C PHE A 59 -33.64 28.23 -12.61
N SER A 60 -32.68 27.34 -12.34
CA SER A 60 -32.42 26.75 -11.02
C SER A 60 -32.12 27.79 -9.93
N ASP A 61 -31.36 28.83 -10.27
CA ASP A 61 -30.98 29.89 -9.31
C ASP A 61 -32.19 30.74 -8.97
N LYS A 62 -33.05 31.03 -9.97
CA LYS A 62 -34.31 31.72 -9.79
C LYS A 62 -35.26 30.96 -8.85
N ILE A 63 -35.33 29.62 -8.95
CA ILE A 63 -36.12 28.77 -8.06
C ILE A 63 -35.65 28.91 -6.61
N GLY A 64 -34.36 28.95 -6.36
CA GLY A 64 -33.80 29.18 -5.02
C GLY A 64 -34.26 30.49 -4.37
N VAL A 65 -34.27 31.56 -5.16
CA VAL A 65 -34.75 32.88 -4.70
C VAL A 65 -36.29 32.86 -4.51
N LEU A 66 -37.07 32.26 -5.41
CA LEU A 66 -38.51 32.11 -5.28
C LEU A 66 -38.89 31.32 -4.01
N ASN A 67 -38.21 30.24 -3.71
CA ASN A 67 -38.43 29.46 -2.48
C ASN A 67 -38.21 30.34 -1.23
N THR A 68 -37.18 31.17 -1.25
CA THR A 68 -36.87 32.09 -0.14
C THR A 68 -37.97 33.11 0.08
N ILE A 69 -38.50 33.74 -1.00
CA ILE A 69 -39.62 34.70 -0.92
C ILE A 69 -40.87 34.03 -0.36
N ILE A 70 -41.24 32.84 -0.86
CA ILE A 70 -42.41 32.11 -0.44
C ILE A 70 -42.31 31.69 1.04
N ASN A 71 -41.13 31.24 1.49
CA ASN A 71 -40.93 30.86 2.89
C ASN A 71 -41.04 32.06 3.84
N ILE A 72 -40.40 33.19 3.51
CA ILE A 72 -40.48 34.41 4.31
C ILE A 72 -41.95 34.91 4.36
N THR A 73 -42.63 34.90 3.23
CA THR A 73 -44.04 35.31 3.16
C THR A 73 -44.93 34.40 4.01
N SER A 74 -44.74 33.09 3.90
CA SER A 74 -45.49 32.10 4.68
C SER A 74 -45.26 32.27 6.19
N ASP A 75 -44.01 32.50 6.64
CA ASP A 75 -43.69 32.68 8.05
C ASP A 75 -44.34 33.94 8.64
N ARG A 76 -44.35 35.03 7.88
CA ARG A 76 -45.03 36.28 8.29
C ARG A 76 -46.55 36.12 8.34
N ILE A 77 -47.12 35.43 7.35
CA ILE A 77 -48.56 35.11 7.34
C ILE A 77 -48.93 34.26 8.56
N ASN A 78 -48.19 33.19 8.85
CA ASN A 78 -48.49 32.29 9.96
C ASN A 78 -48.38 32.97 11.36
N LYS A 79 -47.54 34.01 11.48
CA LYS A 79 -47.40 34.79 12.71
C LYS A 79 -48.54 35.80 12.93
N ASN A 80 -49.37 36.07 11.92
CA ASN A 80 -50.49 36.98 12.04
C ASN A 80 -51.73 36.27 12.63
N ARG A 81 -52.21 36.78 13.81
CA ARG A 81 -53.32 36.19 14.55
C ARG A 81 -54.67 36.35 13.85
N ASN A 82 -54.83 37.34 12.92
CA ASN A 82 -56.07 37.67 12.24
C ASN A 82 -56.20 37.05 10.85
N ILE A 83 -55.39 36.05 10.54
CA ILE A 83 -55.39 35.41 9.23
C ILE A 83 -56.69 34.60 9.00
N ASN A 84 -57.31 34.79 7.85
CA ASN A 84 -58.48 34.02 7.45
C ASN A 84 -58.10 32.73 6.70
N GLU A 85 -59.03 31.78 6.65
CA GLU A 85 -58.80 30.47 6.05
C GLU A 85 -58.53 30.54 4.53
N LYS A 86 -59.07 31.53 3.82
CA LYS A 86 -58.82 31.72 2.40
C LYS A 86 -57.35 32.07 2.13
N THR A 87 -56.77 32.96 2.95
CA THR A 87 -55.34 33.33 2.85
C THR A 87 -54.41 32.14 3.14
N LYS A 88 -54.74 31.32 4.14
CA LYS A 88 -54.02 30.08 4.42
C LYS A 88 -54.10 29.08 3.26
N LYS A 89 -55.31 28.92 2.66
CA LYS A 89 -55.51 28.05 1.53
C LYS A 89 -54.64 28.45 0.34
N TYR A 90 -54.66 29.72 -0.07
CA TYR A 90 -53.83 30.19 -1.19
C TYR A 90 -52.33 30.03 -0.92
N MET A 91 -51.89 30.27 0.31
CA MET A 91 -50.47 30.04 0.65
C MET A 91 -50.10 28.55 0.56
N SER A 92 -50.99 27.65 0.95
CA SER A 92 -50.76 26.20 0.80
C SER A 92 -50.70 25.81 -0.68
N GLU A 93 -51.54 26.38 -1.54
CA GLU A 93 -51.53 26.15 -2.98
C GLU A 93 -50.24 26.67 -3.63
N ILE A 94 -49.76 27.86 -3.24
CA ILE A 94 -48.48 28.41 -3.68
C ILE A 94 -47.33 27.46 -3.31
N LYS A 95 -47.29 27.00 -2.07
CA LYS A 95 -46.25 26.03 -1.61
C LYS A 95 -46.28 24.72 -2.40
N TYR A 96 -47.47 24.21 -2.69
CA TYR A 96 -47.65 23.00 -3.48
C TYR A 96 -47.19 23.18 -4.93
N SER A 97 -47.48 24.33 -5.54
CA SER A 97 -47.03 24.63 -6.90
C SER A 97 -45.50 24.83 -6.95
N MET A 98 -44.88 25.44 -5.91
CA MET A 98 -43.40 25.47 -5.77
C MET A 98 -42.79 24.08 -5.61
N TYR A 99 -43.46 23.21 -4.87
CA TYR A 99 -43.00 21.80 -4.78
C TYR A 99 -43.04 21.11 -6.15
N LYS A 100 -44.12 21.29 -6.94
CA LYS A 100 -44.18 20.78 -8.32
C LYS A 100 -43.06 21.33 -9.19
N LEU A 101 -42.77 22.63 -9.09
CA LEU A 101 -41.74 23.31 -9.85
C LEU A 101 -40.35 22.78 -9.49
N ASN A 102 -40.04 22.65 -8.20
CA ASN A 102 -38.79 22.05 -7.70
C ASN A 102 -38.63 20.61 -8.19
N THR A 103 -39.69 19.81 -8.16
CA THR A 103 -39.65 18.41 -8.63
C THR A 103 -39.44 18.33 -10.13
N LEU A 104 -40.03 19.21 -10.92
CA LEU A 104 -39.87 19.26 -12.36
C LEU A 104 -38.42 19.68 -12.73
N GLU A 105 -37.84 20.63 -12.02
CA GLU A 105 -36.47 21.10 -12.27
C GLU A 105 -35.42 20.04 -11.90
N ASN A 106 -35.64 19.32 -10.81
CA ASN A 106 -34.69 18.28 -10.35
C ASN A 106 -34.89 16.94 -11.08
N LYS A 107 -35.83 16.85 -12.06
CA LYS A 107 -35.97 15.64 -12.86
C LYS A 107 -34.83 15.52 -13.85
N PRO A 108 -34.09 14.37 -13.86
CA PRO A 108 -33.06 14.14 -14.85
C PRO A 108 -33.59 14.26 -16.29
N SER A 109 -32.85 14.99 -17.12
CA SER A 109 -33.08 15.02 -18.57
C SER A 109 -31.89 14.36 -19.25
N PHE A 110 -32.14 13.51 -20.26
CA PHE A 110 -31.08 12.93 -21.07
C PHE A 110 -30.65 13.96 -22.13
N VAL A 111 -29.34 14.25 -22.20
CA VAL A 111 -28.78 15.23 -23.14
C VAL A 111 -27.63 14.65 -23.96
N LYS A 112 -27.45 15.17 -25.19
CA LYS A 112 -26.25 15.03 -26.02
C LYS A 112 -25.65 16.43 -26.16
N LYS A 113 -24.45 16.65 -25.60
CA LYS A 113 -23.83 17.97 -25.55
C LYS A 113 -22.37 17.93 -25.94
N SER A 114 -21.96 18.87 -26.80
CA SER A 114 -20.56 19.06 -27.15
C SER A 114 -19.92 20.10 -26.22
N TYR A 115 -18.72 19.80 -25.79
CA TYR A 115 -17.84 20.67 -25.00
C TYR A 115 -16.58 20.98 -25.82
N HIS A 116 -15.75 21.90 -25.35
CA HIS A 116 -14.51 22.29 -26.02
C HIS A 116 -13.47 21.14 -26.13
N ASN A 117 -13.58 20.08 -25.36
CA ASN A 117 -12.63 18.97 -25.28
C ASN A 117 -13.29 17.58 -25.47
N GLY A 118 -14.53 17.54 -25.96
CA GLY A 118 -15.23 16.26 -26.18
C GLY A 118 -16.74 16.36 -26.20
N LYS A 119 -17.40 15.21 -26.10
CA LYS A 119 -18.85 15.07 -26.19
C LYS A 119 -19.37 14.27 -25.02
N TYR A 120 -20.47 14.74 -24.43
CA TYR A 120 -21.20 14.07 -23.36
C TYR A 120 -22.57 13.58 -23.85
N GLU A 121 -22.93 12.38 -23.43
CA GLU A 121 -24.27 11.83 -23.59
C GLU A 121 -24.70 11.19 -22.27
N GLY A 122 -25.78 11.68 -21.65
CA GLY A 122 -26.22 11.14 -20.36
C GLY A 122 -27.18 12.03 -19.60
N ASP A 123 -27.36 11.71 -18.30
CA ASP A 123 -28.27 12.39 -17.41
C ASP A 123 -27.74 13.79 -17.03
N TYR A 124 -28.66 14.74 -17.00
CA TYR A 124 -28.36 16.16 -16.77
C TYR A 124 -29.42 16.77 -15.85
N ILE A 125 -29.01 17.42 -14.77
CA ILE A 125 -29.90 18.12 -13.82
C ILE A 125 -29.31 19.51 -13.55
N ASN A 126 -30.15 20.53 -13.63
CA ASN A 126 -29.81 21.91 -13.28
C ASN A 126 -28.53 22.41 -13.98
N GLY A 127 -28.40 22.09 -15.26
CA GLY A 127 -27.25 22.54 -16.05
C GLY A 127 -25.97 21.71 -15.84
N LYS A 128 -25.98 20.62 -15.05
CA LYS A 128 -24.83 19.80 -14.72
C LYS A 128 -25.02 18.34 -15.09
N ARG A 129 -23.92 17.65 -15.37
CA ARG A 129 -23.89 16.20 -15.53
C ARG A 129 -24.21 15.57 -14.18
N GLU A 130 -25.17 14.67 -14.16
CA GLU A 130 -25.69 13.99 -12.97
C GLU A 130 -26.10 12.58 -13.36
N GLY A 131 -26.08 11.59 -12.43
CA GLY A 131 -26.46 10.22 -12.74
C GLY A 131 -25.52 9.55 -13.73
N LYS A 132 -26.04 8.81 -14.70
CA LYS A 132 -25.25 8.03 -15.67
C LYS A 132 -24.95 8.81 -16.93
N GLY A 133 -23.71 8.65 -17.44
CA GLY A 133 -23.33 9.30 -18.70
C GLY A 133 -22.06 8.76 -19.31
N ILE A 134 -21.89 9.05 -20.59
CA ILE A 134 -20.71 8.74 -21.38
C ILE A 134 -20.06 10.04 -21.80
N TYR A 135 -18.75 10.17 -21.60
CA TYR A 135 -17.95 11.27 -22.11
C TYR A 135 -16.87 10.73 -23.04
N ILE A 136 -16.88 11.18 -24.26
CA ILE A 136 -15.85 10.87 -25.26
C ILE A 136 -14.99 12.13 -25.42
N TYR A 137 -13.73 12.04 -25.03
CA TYR A 137 -12.75 13.11 -25.14
C TYR A 137 -12.18 13.22 -26.55
N ASP A 138 -11.83 14.41 -26.98
CA ASP A 138 -11.15 14.63 -28.27
C ASP A 138 -9.73 14.03 -28.30
N SER A 139 -9.15 13.70 -27.12
CA SER A 139 -7.91 12.92 -26.98
C SER A 139 -8.03 11.47 -27.40
N GLY A 140 -9.27 10.95 -27.53
CA GLY A 140 -9.56 9.54 -27.73
C GLY A 140 -9.87 8.76 -26.46
N ASP A 141 -9.75 9.36 -25.28
CA ASP A 141 -10.19 8.77 -24.03
C ASP A 141 -11.72 8.65 -24.00
N LYS A 142 -12.23 7.69 -23.20
CA LYS A 142 -13.66 7.54 -22.96
C LYS A 142 -13.91 7.31 -21.48
N TYR A 143 -14.92 7.98 -20.92
CA TYR A 143 -15.47 7.64 -19.61
C TYR A 143 -16.93 7.23 -19.75
N GLU A 144 -17.30 6.15 -19.09
CA GLU A 144 -18.69 5.70 -18.96
C GLU A 144 -18.96 5.39 -17.49
N GLY A 145 -19.87 6.12 -16.85
CA GLY A 145 -20.13 5.94 -15.43
C GLY A 145 -21.00 7.00 -14.80
N GLU A 146 -20.90 7.09 -13.49
CA GLU A 146 -21.73 7.97 -12.68
C GLU A 146 -21.09 9.36 -12.53
N TYR A 147 -21.97 10.36 -12.53
CA TYR A 147 -21.65 11.78 -12.36
C TYR A 147 -22.42 12.38 -11.19
N LYS A 148 -21.80 13.34 -10.52
CA LYS A 148 -22.42 14.19 -9.52
C LYS A 148 -21.85 15.59 -9.62
N ASN A 149 -22.72 16.59 -9.84
CA ASN A 149 -22.31 17.99 -9.98
C ASN A 149 -21.16 18.20 -10.98
N ASP A 150 -21.26 17.64 -12.19
CA ASP A 150 -20.24 17.66 -13.27
C ASP A 150 -18.97 16.85 -13.03
N LEU A 151 -18.79 16.22 -11.86
CA LEU A 151 -17.63 15.40 -11.55
C LEU A 151 -17.96 13.91 -11.68
N LYS A 152 -16.99 13.09 -12.05
CA LYS A 152 -17.09 11.63 -11.96
C LYS A 152 -17.23 11.28 -10.47
N ASP A 153 -18.30 10.61 -10.09
CA ASP A 153 -18.59 10.27 -8.68
C ASP A 153 -19.50 9.04 -8.65
N GLY A 154 -19.06 7.98 -8.00
CA GLY A 154 -19.68 6.65 -8.05
C GLY A 154 -18.88 5.69 -8.92
N TYR A 155 -19.55 4.71 -9.54
CA TYR A 155 -18.88 3.69 -10.35
C TYR A 155 -18.74 4.10 -11.81
N GLY A 156 -17.58 3.78 -12.43
CA GLY A 156 -17.35 4.04 -13.83
C GLY A 156 -16.15 3.33 -14.43
N ILE A 157 -16.11 3.33 -15.78
CA ILE A 157 -15.04 2.79 -16.60
C ILE A 157 -14.39 3.95 -17.35
N TYR A 158 -13.07 4.03 -17.28
CA TYR A 158 -12.27 4.97 -18.06
C TYR A 158 -11.36 4.20 -19.00
N GLU A 159 -11.55 4.38 -20.28
CA GLU A 159 -10.69 3.85 -21.33
C GLU A 159 -9.75 4.97 -21.77
N PHE A 160 -8.47 4.81 -21.52
CA PHE A 160 -7.43 5.74 -21.95
C PHE A 160 -7.05 5.52 -23.41
N ASN A 161 -6.68 6.57 -24.11
CA ASN A 161 -6.27 6.48 -25.52
C ASN A 161 -4.98 5.67 -25.74
N ASN A 162 -4.18 5.47 -24.69
CA ASN A 162 -3.00 4.60 -24.71
C ASN A 162 -3.34 3.10 -24.56
N GLY A 163 -4.62 2.76 -24.34
CA GLY A 163 -5.10 1.39 -24.16
C GLY A 163 -5.20 0.91 -22.73
N ASP A 164 -4.83 1.73 -21.73
CA ASP A 164 -5.10 1.43 -20.32
C ASP A 164 -6.61 1.48 -20.06
N ILE A 165 -7.07 0.74 -19.07
CA ILE A 165 -8.47 0.76 -18.62
C ILE A 165 -8.51 0.83 -17.09
N TYR A 166 -9.25 1.80 -16.56
CA TYR A 166 -9.64 1.80 -15.14
C TYR A 166 -11.13 1.49 -15.02
N GLU A 167 -11.47 0.55 -14.15
CA GLU A 167 -12.84 0.18 -13.81
C GLU A 167 -12.99 0.20 -12.29
N GLY A 168 -13.82 1.11 -11.74
CA GLY A 168 -13.94 1.23 -10.31
C GLY A 168 -14.65 2.47 -9.83
N ASN A 169 -14.46 2.77 -8.55
CA ASN A 169 -15.12 3.88 -7.88
C ASN A 169 -14.36 5.19 -8.06
N TYR A 170 -15.15 6.25 -8.19
CA TYR A 170 -14.71 7.65 -8.29
C TYR A 170 -15.28 8.46 -7.15
N LYS A 171 -14.56 9.48 -6.73
CA LYS A 171 -15.03 10.54 -5.86
C LYS A 171 -14.45 11.86 -6.32
N GLU A 172 -15.36 12.83 -6.60
CA GLU A 172 -14.95 14.19 -7.03
C GLU A 172 -13.97 14.19 -8.21
N GLY A 173 -14.14 13.26 -9.16
CA GLY A 173 -13.33 13.13 -10.37
C GLY A 173 -12.11 12.21 -10.26
N LEU A 174 -11.72 11.78 -9.05
CA LEU A 174 -10.53 10.98 -8.78
C LEU A 174 -10.88 9.51 -8.50
N PHE A 175 -9.97 8.58 -8.80
CA PHE A 175 -10.08 7.18 -8.37
C PHE A 175 -10.11 7.13 -6.85
N ASN A 176 -11.13 6.51 -6.28
CA ASN A 176 -11.31 6.47 -4.83
C ASN A 176 -12.18 5.28 -4.42
N GLY A 177 -11.68 4.43 -3.52
CA GLY A 177 -12.33 3.17 -3.17
C GLY A 177 -11.79 2.00 -4.00
N LYS A 178 -12.59 0.99 -4.27
CA LYS A 178 -12.15 -0.21 -5.01
C LYS A 178 -12.13 0.04 -6.51
N GLY A 179 -11.11 -0.50 -7.18
CA GLY A 179 -10.98 -0.44 -8.63
C GLY A 179 -9.98 -1.44 -9.18
N ILE A 180 -10.10 -1.68 -10.50
CA ILE A 180 -9.20 -2.50 -11.29
C ILE A 180 -8.56 -1.57 -12.34
N TYR A 181 -7.25 -1.57 -12.41
CA TYR A 181 -6.49 -0.89 -13.46
C TYR A 181 -5.79 -1.93 -14.33
N LYS A 182 -6.13 -1.97 -15.59
CA LYS A 182 -5.51 -2.83 -16.60
C LYS A 182 -4.59 -1.95 -17.44
N TYR A 183 -3.30 -2.19 -17.36
CA TYR A 183 -2.30 -1.49 -18.14
C TYR A 183 -2.23 -2.07 -19.55
N PHE A 184 -1.92 -1.24 -20.53
CA PHE A 184 -1.78 -1.65 -21.94
C PHE A 184 -0.69 -2.72 -22.13
N ASP A 185 0.37 -2.70 -21.31
CA ASP A 185 1.46 -3.68 -21.35
C ASP A 185 1.09 -5.04 -20.74
N GLY A 186 -0.10 -5.16 -20.15
CA GLY A 186 -0.65 -6.40 -19.61
C GLY A 186 -0.57 -6.54 -18.10
N ASP A 187 0.05 -5.60 -17.40
CA ASP A 187 -0.01 -5.55 -15.94
C ASP A 187 -1.46 -5.30 -15.47
N ILE A 188 -1.81 -5.78 -14.28
CA ILE A 188 -3.13 -5.53 -13.68
C ILE A 188 -2.96 -5.18 -12.20
N TYR A 189 -3.62 -4.11 -11.77
CA TYR A 189 -3.81 -3.83 -10.36
C TYR A 189 -5.28 -3.93 -9.99
N GLU A 190 -5.59 -4.67 -8.94
CA GLU A 190 -6.92 -4.75 -8.32
C GLU A 190 -6.81 -4.40 -6.85
N GLY A 191 -7.48 -3.35 -6.39
CA GLY A 191 -7.38 -2.93 -5.00
C GLY A 191 -8.01 -1.59 -4.69
N GLU A 192 -7.56 -1.02 -3.58
CA GLU A 192 -8.07 0.24 -3.06
C GLU A 192 -7.26 1.43 -3.60
N TYR A 193 -8.00 2.51 -3.86
CA TYR A 193 -7.49 3.79 -4.32
C TYR A 193 -7.89 4.92 -3.39
N LYS A 194 -7.04 5.92 -3.29
CA LYS A 194 -7.32 7.19 -2.63
C LYS A 194 -6.67 8.32 -3.44
N ASN A 195 -7.51 9.21 -3.98
CA ASN A 195 -7.07 10.36 -4.78
C ASN A 195 -6.08 9.94 -5.89
N ASP A 196 -6.53 9.04 -6.77
CA ASP A 196 -5.80 8.45 -7.90
C ASP A 196 -4.61 7.54 -7.54
N LEU A 197 -4.24 7.43 -6.28
CA LEU A 197 -3.12 6.61 -5.82
C LEU A 197 -3.60 5.29 -5.23
N ARG A 198 -2.87 4.21 -5.50
CA ARG A 198 -3.07 2.92 -4.82
C ARG A 198 -2.82 3.13 -3.32
N ASP A 199 -3.85 2.89 -2.49
CA ASP A 199 -3.78 3.12 -1.02
C ASP A 199 -4.78 2.20 -0.33
N GLY A 200 -4.32 1.35 0.57
CA GLY A 200 -5.09 0.28 1.22
C GLY A 200 -4.64 -1.11 0.77
N GLN A 201 -5.55 -2.07 0.68
CA GLN A 201 -5.26 -3.43 0.24
C GLN A 201 -5.35 -3.54 -1.29
N GLY A 202 -4.42 -4.31 -1.88
CA GLY A 202 -4.46 -4.55 -3.31
C GLY A 202 -3.49 -5.60 -3.81
N THR A 203 -3.83 -6.14 -4.97
CA THR A 203 -3.05 -7.13 -5.71
C THR A 203 -2.52 -6.50 -7.00
N TYR A 204 -1.24 -6.65 -7.25
CA TYR A 204 -0.61 -6.28 -8.51
C TYR A 204 -0.09 -7.54 -9.21
N MET A 205 -0.60 -7.81 -10.38
CA MET A 205 -0.19 -8.91 -11.24
C MET A 205 0.64 -8.34 -12.38
N TYR A 206 1.90 -8.75 -12.45
CA TYR A 206 2.82 -8.34 -13.51
C TYR A 206 2.68 -9.28 -14.70
N ILE A 207 2.83 -8.75 -15.91
CA ILE A 207 2.79 -9.53 -17.17
C ILE A 207 3.83 -10.66 -17.19
N ASN A 208 4.96 -10.48 -16.50
CA ASN A 208 6.01 -11.49 -16.39
C ASN A 208 5.70 -12.62 -15.40
N GLY A 209 4.50 -12.69 -14.83
CA GLY A 209 4.08 -13.73 -13.88
C GLY A 209 4.30 -13.42 -12.42
N ASN A 210 5.07 -12.38 -12.08
CA ASN A 210 5.21 -11.95 -10.70
C ASN A 210 3.87 -11.47 -10.14
N LYS A 211 3.68 -11.56 -8.82
CA LYS A 211 2.49 -11.07 -8.13
C LYS A 211 2.87 -10.42 -6.80
N TYR A 212 2.30 -9.27 -6.52
CA TYR A 212 2.31 -8.70 -5.17
C TYR A 212 0.89 -8.63 -4.61
N GLU A 213 0.71 -9.06 -3.38
CA GLU A 213 -0.56 -8.98 -2.64
C GLU A 213 -0.29 -8.40 -1.25
N GLY A 214 -0.90 -7.27 -0.92
CA GLY A 214 -0.64 -6.63 0.36
C GLY A 214 -1.07 -5.18 0.43
N GLN A 215 -0.48 -4.48 1.39
CA GLN A 215 -0.78 -3.09 1.67
C GLN A 215 -0.05 -2.15 0.71
N TRP A 216 -0.74 -1.09 0.35
CA TRP A 216 -0.26 0.01 -0.48
C TRP A 216 -0.42 1.33 0.27
N LYS A 217 0.46 2.25 0.03
CA LYS A 217 0.37 3.63 0.51
C LYS A 217 0.98 4.59 -0.50
N GLU A 218 0.19 5.59 -0.91
CA GLU A 218 0.64 6.61 -1.87
C GLU A 218 1.31 5.99 -3.12
N GLY A 219 0.67 4.96 -3.70
CA GLY A 219 1.12 4.26 -4.89
C GLY A 219 2.25 3.25 -4.69
N LYS A 220 2.77 3.06 -3.47
CA LYS A 220 3.92 2.20 -3.17
C LYS A 220 3.55 1.03 -2.25
N LYS A 221 4.20 -0.13 -2.43
CA LYS A 221 4.10 -1.27 -1.50
C LYS A 221 4.45 -0.77 -0.09
N HIS A 222 3.61 -1.11 0.89
CA HIS A 222 3.77 -0.66 2.27
C HIS A 222 3.23 -1.72 3.25
N GLY A 223 3.60 -1.63 4.55
CA GLY A 223 3.07 -2.53 5.57
C GLY A 223 3.32 -4.00 5.24
N LYS A 224 2.37 -4.88 5.52
CA LYS A 224 2.50 -6.33 5.26
C LYS A 224 2.12 -6.66 3.83
N GLY A 225 2.90 -7.56 3.21
CA GLY A 225 2.62 -8.05 1.88
C GLY A 225 3.37 -9.33 1.52
N THR A 226 2.87 -10.00 0.50
CA THR A 226 3.47 -11.18 -0.11
C THR A 226 3.85 -10.85 -1.54
N TYR A 227 5.09 -11.11 -1.92
CA TYR A 227 5.55 -11.05 -3.30
C TYR A 227 5.88 -12.46 -3.77
N ILE A 228 5.27 -12.89 -4.85
CA ILE A 228 5.49 -14.18 -5.49
C ILE A 228 6.21 -13.90 -6.80
N TYR A 229 7.35 -14.51 -7.00
CA TYR A 229 8.16 -14.44 -8.20
C TYR A 229 7.66 -15.45 -9.24
N ASP A 230 7.96 -15.24 -10.48
CA ASP A 230 7.60 -16.12 -11.61
C ASP A 230 8.25 -17.50 -11.53
N ASP A 231 9.41 -17.59 -10.87
CA ASP A 231 10.11 -18.85 -10.56
C ASP A 231 9.49 -19.64 -9.40
N GLY A 232 8.46 -19.10 -8.72
CA GLY A 232 7.82 -19.68 -7.55
C GLY A 232 8.43 -19.29 -6.21
N SER A 233 9.55 -18.59 -6.19
CA SER A 233 10.11 -17.99 -4.98
C SER A 233 9.12 -17.01 -4.35
N LYS A 234 9.19 -16.82 -3.03
CA LYS A 234 8.22 -15.99 -2.33
C LYS A 234 8.87 -15.18 -1.19
N TYR A 235 8.50 -13.91 -1.12
CA TYR A 235 8.76 -13.07 0.05
C TYR A 235 7.46 -12.77 0.80
N ILE A 236 7.45 -12.97 2.11
CA ILE A 236 6.34 -12.64 3.01
C ILE A 236 6.90 -11.73 4.10
N GLY A 237 6.49 -10.48 4.15
CA GLY A 237 7.10 -9.57 5.12
C GLY A 237 6.58 -8.15 5.06
N GLN A 238 7.38 -7.27 5.66
CA GLN A 238 7.07 -5.85 5.73
C GLN A 238 7.71 -5.08 4.58
N TYR A 239 7.00 -4.06 4.13
CA TYR A 239 7.42 -3.11 3.11
C TYR A 239 7.33 -1.68 3.62
N LYS A 240 8.26 -0.85 3.20
CA LYS A 240 8.24 0.59 3.44
C LYS A 240 8.66 1.32 2.18
N ARG A 241 7.76 2.14 1.64
CA ARG A 241 7.99 2.92 0.41
C ARG A 241 8.47 2.08 -0.78
N GLY A 242 7.90 0.89 -0.95
CA GLY A 242 8.19 -0.02 -2.06
C GLY A 242 9.31 -1.03 -1.80
N LYS A 243 10.08 -0.90 -0.72
CA LYS A 243 11.22 -1.77 -0.37
C LYS A 243 10.89 -2.72 0.76
N LYS A 244 11.51 -3.91 0.77
CA LYS A 244 11.50 -4.84 1.91
C LYS A 244 12.14 -4.14 3.11
N GLU A 245 11.46 -4.17 4.27
CA GLU A 245 11.88 -3.48 5.49
C GLU A 245 11.32 -4.21 6.71
N GLY A 246 12.08 -4.26 7.82
CA GLY A 246 11.65 -4.93 9.05
C GLY A 246 11.67 -6.44 8.93
N LYS A 247 10.73 -7.14 9.57
CA LYS A 247 10.71 -8.62 9.58
C LYS A 247 10.13 -9.19 8.28
N GLY A 248 10.79 -10.24 7.77
CA GLY A 248 10.34 -10.95 6.58
C GLY A 248 10.87 -12.37 6.48
N GLU A 249 10.20 -13.14 5.65
CA GLU A 249 10.57 -14.50 5.26
C GLU A 249 10.72 -14.54 3.74
N PHE A 250 11.83 -15.08 3.26
CA PHE A 250 12.05 -15.37 1.84
C PHE A 250 12.20 -16.87 1.66
N ILE A 251 11.45 -17.42 0.75
CA ILE A 251 11.47 -18.85 0.41
C ILE A 251 11.86 -18.92 -1.06
N CYS A 252 13.00 -19.53 -1.35
CA CYS A 252 13.46 -19.78 -2.71
C CYS A 252 12.73 -21.00 -3.31
N PHE A 253 12.62 -21.03 -4.63
CA PHE A 253 12.01 -22.16 -5.35
C PHE A 253 12.78 -23.48 -5.17
N ASP A 254 14.11 -23.41 -4.91
CA ASP A 254 14.99 -24.54 -4.66
C ASP A 254 14.94 -25.07 -3.22
N GLY A 255 14.20 -24.40 -2.33
CA GLY A 255 13.98 -24.80 -0.93
C GLY A 255 14.78 -24.04 0.10
N ASP A 256 15.73 -23.19 -0.31
CA ASP A 256 16.39 -22.29 0.62
C ASP A 256 15.39 -21.33 1.26
N LYS A 257 15.64 -20.97 2.54
CA LYS A 257 14.75 -20.09 3.29
C LYS A 257 15.51 -19.14 4.21
N TYR A 258 15.16 -17.87 4.15
CA TYR A 258 15.62 -16.87 5.11
C TYR A 258 14.47 -16.34 5.95
N VAL A 259 14.66 -16.19 7.25
CA VAL A 259 13.74 -15.54 8.18
C VAL A 259 14.51 -14.54 9.02
N GLY A 260 14.22 -13.24 8.89
CA GLY A 260 14.99 -12.24 9.61
C GLY A 260 14.62 -10.81 9.32
N ASP A 261 15.56 -9.94 9.63
CA ASP A 261 15.42 -8.50 9.40
C ASP A 261 15.84 -8.12 7.97
N TYR A 262 15.09 -7.16 7.42
CA TYR A 262 15.36 -6.53 6.12
C TYR A 262 15.50 -5.02 6.29
N LYS A 263 16.37 -4.43 5.49
CA LYS A 263 16.52 -2.99 5.36
C LYS A 263 16.84 -2.62 3.92
N ASN A 264 16.01 -1.78 3.31
CA ASN A 264 16.17 -1.34 1.92
C ASN A 264 16.37 -2.50 0.93
N ASP A 265 15.56 -3.56 1.02
CA ASP A 265 15.58 -4.80 0.22
C ASP A 265 16.67 -5.83 0.57
N HIS A 266 17.66 -5.49 1.42
CA HIS A 266 18.76 -6.37 1.83
C HIS A 266 18.47 -7.05 3.17
N ARG A 267 18.98 -8.28 3.36
CA ARG A 267 19.03 -8.94 4.66
C ARG A 267 19.98 -8.12 5.56
N GLU A 268 19.52 -7.76 6.74
CA GLU A 268 20.24 -6.89 7.67
C GLU A 268 19.86 -7.26 9.11
N GLY A 269 20.78 -7.07 10.08
CA GLY A 269 20.51 -7.35 11.48
C GLY A 269 20.46 -8.85 11.79
N LYS A 270 19.47 -9.32 12.55
CA LYS A 270 19.38 -10.73 12.97
C LYS A 270 18.49 -11.56 12.05
N GLY A 271 18.98 -12.78 11.73
CA GLY A 271 18.22 -13.70 10.91
C GLY A 271 18.69 -15.15 10.99
N VAL A 272 17.90 -16.00 10.38
CA VAL A 272 18.20 -17.43 10.20
C VAL A 272 18.09 -17.77 8.73
N PHE A 273 19.11 -18.38 8.20
CA PHE A 273 19.12 -18.95 6.85
C PHE A 273 19.12 -20.46 6.93
N TYR A 274 18.17 -21.08 6.27
CA TYR A 274 18.04 -22.53 6.12
C TYR A 274 18.38 -22.89 4.68
N TYR A 275 19.35 -23.73 4.48
CA TYR A 275 19.68 -24.28 3.18
C TYR A 275 18.84 -25.53 2.88
N ALA A 276 18.53 -25.76 1.63
CA ALA A 276 17.77 -26.92 1.20
C ALA A 276 18.45 -28.27 1.50
N ASP A 277 19.77 -28.28 1.58
CA ASP A 277 20.60 -29.44 1.93
C ASP A 277 20.64 -29.76 3.43
N GLY A 278 20.01 -28.90 4.25
CA GLY A 278 19.91 -29.07 5.70
C GLY A 278 20.90 -28.26 6.52
N ASP A 279 21.81 -27.52 5.89
CA ASP A 279 22.65 -26.57 6.59
C ASP A 279 21.80 -25.42 7.18
N LYS A 280 22.31 -24.78 8.23
CA LYS A 280 21.64 -23.65 8.87
C LYS A 280 22.64 -22.62 9.35
N TYR A 281 22.40 -21.34 9.03
CA TYR A 281 23.06 -20.22 9.68
C TYR A 281 22.06 -19.44 10.56
N GLU A 282 22.50 -19.03 11.74
CA GLU A 282 21.76 -18.16 12.66
C GLU A 282 22.69 -17.10 13.22
N GLY A 283 22.44 -15.83 12.90
CA GLY A 283 23.39 -14.78 13.29
C GLY A 283 23.07 -13.40 12.76
N ASP A 284 24.11 -12.58 12.68
CA ASP A 284 24.07 -11.24 12.14
C ASP A 284 24.20 -11.26 10.61
N PHE A 285 23.44 -10.37 9.96
CA PHE A 285 23.48 -10.11 8.52
C PHE A 285 23.81 -8.65 8.26
N LYS A 286 24.53 -8.38 7.19
CA LYS A 286 24.79 -7.05 6.69
C LYS A 286 24.92 -7.06 5.18
N ASN A 287 24.07 -6.28 4.50
CA ASN A 287 24.03 -6.23 3.03
C ASN A 287 24.02 -7.64 2.40
N ASP A 288 23.09 -8.50 2.88
CA ASP A 288 22.88 -9.88 2.43
C ASP A 288 23.93 -10.92 2.85
N ASN A 289 25.07 -10.53 3.45
CA ASN A 289 26.13 -11.43 3.87
C ASN A 289 26.02 -11.76 5.36
N PHE A 290 26.54 -12.93 5.76
CA PHE A 290 26.81 -13.25 7.16
C PHE A 290 27.89 -12.32 7.68
N GLU A 291 27.64 -11.71 8.83
CA GLU A 291 28.51 -10.71 9.42
C GLU A 291 28.46 -10.80 10.96
N GLY A 292 29.48 -10.34 11.65
CA GLY A 292 29.48 -10.29 13.11
C GLY A 292 29.37 -11.66 13.76
N LYS A 293 28.51 -11.87 14.75
CA LYS A 293 28.39 -13.13 15.48
C LYS A 293 27.30 -14.02 14.91
N GLY A 294 27.64 -15.31 14.74
CA GLY A 294 26.72 -16.29 14.24
C GLY A 294 27.08 -17.74 14.61
N LYS A 295 26.13 -18.61 14.32
CA LYS A 295 26.24 -20.06 14.43
C LYS A 295 25.91 -20.69 13.08
N TYR A 296 26.83 -21.47 12.54
CA TYR A 296 26.61 -22.28 11.36
C TYR A 296 26.53 -23.74 11.76
N THR A 297 25.47 -24.40 11.43
CA THR A 297 25.22 -25.82 11.70
C THR A 297 25.17 -26.55 10.37
N TYR A 298 26.11 -27.45 10.15
CA TYR A 298 26.14 -28.28 8.96
C TYR A 298 25.16 -29.46 9.08
N SER A 299 24.62 -29.90 7.99
CA SER A 299 23.74 -31.08 7.90
C SER A 299 24.42 -32.37 8.37
N ASN A 300 25.76 -32.44 8.27
CA ASN A 300 26.55 -33.56 8.80
C ASN A 300 26.73 -33.53 10.31
N GLY A 301 26.27 -32.50 11.03
CA GLY A 301 26.35 -32.34 12.47
C GLY A 301 27.53 -31.52 12.98
N ASN A 302 28.45 -31.06 12.12
CA ASN A 302 29.44 -30.09 12.52
C ASN A 302 28.82 -28.75 12.89
N VAL A 303 29.44 -27.98 13.79
CA VAL A 303 28.93 -26.66 14.21
C VAL A 303 30.08 -25.67 14.32
N TYR A 304 29.92 -24.50 13.70
CA TYR A 304 30.76 -23.35 13.99
C TYR A 304 29.97 -22.30 14.78
N GLU A 305 30.57 -21.79 15.85
CA GLU A 305 30.04 -20.66 16.62
C GLU A 305 31.16 -19.61 16.76
N GLY A 306 30.96 -18.42 16.14
CA GLY A 306 32.02 -17.42 16.11
C GLY A 306 31.70 -16.18 15.34
N GLU A 307 32.73 -15.48 14.93
CA GLU A 307 32.68 -14.28 14.14
C GLU A 307 32.65 -14.62 12.64
N PHE A 308 31.91 -13.82 11.87
CA PHE A 308 31.77 -13.90 10.42
C PHE A 308 32.14 -12.55 9.79
N LEU A 309 32.75 -12.60 8.63
CA LEU A 309 33.02 -11.45 7.77
C LEU A 309 32.83 -11.85 6.32
N ASN A 310 31.83 -11.20 5.63
CA ASN A 310 31.51 -11.48 4.23
C ASN A 310 31.29 -12.99 3.98
N ASP A 311 30.36 -13.62 4.70
CA ASP A 311 29.96 -15.03 4.64
C ASP A 311 31.03 -16.03 5.13
N LYS A 312 32.19 -15.58 5.60
CA LYS A 312 33.32 -16.43 5.99
C LYS A 312 33.57 -16.43 7.49
N PHE A 313 34.01 -17.56 8.02
CA PHE A 313 34.53 -17.62 9.39
C PHE A 313 35.70 -16.67 9.54
N HIS A 314 35.66 -15.85 10.57
CA HIS A 314 36.66 -14.83 10.82
C HIS A 314 36.81 -14.55 12.33
N GLY A 315 37.88 -13.84 12.74
CA GLY A 315 38.03 -13.44 14.14
C GLY A 315 38.08 -14.62 15.10
N LYS A 316 37.33 -14.57 16.19
CA LYS A 316 37.30 -15.64 17.20
C LYS A 316 36.11 -16.58 16.96
N GLY A 317 36.40 -17.91 17.01
CA GLY A 317 35.35 -18.91 16.85
C GLY A 317 35.69 -20.27 17.44
N THR A 318 34.67 -21.06 17.62
CA THR A 318 34.75 -22.46 18.05
C THR A 318 34.11 -23.34 16.97
N PHE A 319 34.85 -24.34 16.54
CA PHE A 319 34.32 -25.37 15.63
C PHE A 319 34.19 -26.69 16.39
N TYR A 320 33.01 -27.25 16.40
CA TYR A 320 32.67 -28.56 16.96
C TYR A 320 32.55 -29.55 15.82
N TYR A 321 33.39 -30.56 15.81
CA TYR A 321 33.32 -31.65 14.85
C TYR A 321 32.37 -32.74 15.33
N VAL A 322 31.69 -33.40 14.42
CA VAL A 322 30.74 -34.48 14.73
C VAL A 322 31.39 -35.70 15.39
N ASP A 323 32.67 -35.91 15.13
CA ASP A 323 33.48 -36.97 15.74
C ASP A 323 33.93 -36.67 17.20
N GLY A 324 33.61 -35.49 17.71
CA GLY A 324 33.90 -35.03 19.06
C GLY A 324 35.15 -34.20 19.19
N ASP A 325 35.90 -33.94 18.12
CA ASP A 325 36.98 -32.98 18.11
C ASP A 325 36.43 -31.55 18.28
N LYS A 326 37.26 -30.61 18.71
CA LYS A 326 36.90 -29.22 18.88
C LYS A 326 38.08 -28.27 18.67
N TYR A 327 37.91 -27.23 17.90
CA TYR A 327 38.85 -26.13 17.80
C TYR A 327 38.30 -24.86 18.42
N ILE A 328 39.07 -24.15 19.18
CA ILE A 328 38.79 -22.82 19.73
C ILE A 328 39.96 -21.91 19.39
N GLY A 329 39.73 -20.85 18.61
CA GLY A 329 40.84 -19.98 18.22
C GLY A 329 40.50 -18.92 17.20
N ASP A 330 41.58 -18.44 16.57
CA ASP A 330 41.53 -17.45 15.52
C ASP A 330 41.19 -18.09 14.17
N TRP A 331 40.35 -17.38 13.40
CA TRP A 331 39.91 -17.75 12.07
C TRP A 331 40.14 -16.60 11.08
N LYS A 332 40.47 -16.93 9.86
CA LYS A 332 40.65 -15.98 8.77
C LYS A 332 40.21 -16.60 7.46
N ASN A 333 39.12 -16.08 6.87
CA ASN A 333 38.59 -16.56 5.60
C ASN A 333 38.37 -18.08 5.56
N ASP A 334 37.66 -18.62 6.53
CA ASP A 334 37.27 -20.03 6.71
C ASP A 334 38.38 -20.97 7.18
N VAL A 335 39.60 -20.52 7.34
CA VAL A 335 40.71 -21.33 7.82
C VAL A 335 41.18 -20.93 9.23
N LYS A 336 41.68 -21.87 10.01
CA LYS A 336 42.31 -21.63 11.29
C LYS A 336 43.64 -20.86 11.04
N ASP A 337 43.72 -19.62 11.51
CA ASP A 337 44.89 -18.76 11.30
C ASP A 337 45.09 -17.85 12.52
N GLY A 338 46.17 -18.02 13.25
CA GLY A 338 46.47 -17.32 14.49
C GLY A 338 46.54 -18.26 15.68
N LYS A 339 46.18 -17.80 16.88
CA LYS A 339 46.29 -18.61 18.12
C LYS A 339 45.02 -19.48 18.30
N GLY A 340 45.25 -20.73 18.73
CA GLY A 340 44.13 -21.64 18.98
C GLY A 340 44.46 -22.86 19.79
N ILE A 341 43.43 -23.56 20.19
CA ILE A 341 43.50 -24.84 20.89
C ILE A 341 42.64 -25.84 20.12
N TYR A 342 43.26 -26.94 19.71
CA TYR A 342 42.58 -28.08 19.12
C TYR A 342 42.47 -29.21 20.15
N TYR A 343 41.25 -29.60 20.49
CA TYR A 343 40.94 -30.70 21.38
C TYR A 343 40.59 -31.93 20.53
N TYR A 344 41.33 -32.99 20.70
CA TYR A 344 41.06 -34.27 20.04
C TYR A 344 40.05 -35.09 20.89
N ASN A 345 39.18 -35.81 20.25
CA ASN A 345 38.25 -36.76 20.91
C ASN A 345 38.98 -37.81 21.76
N SER A 346 40.23 -38.14 21.38
CA SER A 346 41.13 -39.01 22.17
C SER A 346 41.40 -38.50 23.58
N GLY A 347 41.13 -37.23 23.86
CA GLY A 347 41.47 -36.51 25.09
C GLY A 347 42.82 -35.79 25.06
N ASN A 348 43.54 -35.85 23.93
CA ASN A 348 44.72 -35.03 23.68
C ASN A 348 44.31 -33.61 23.31
N ARG A 349 45.25 -32.64 23.36
CA ARG A 349 45.03 -31.30 22.80
C ARG A 349 46.33 -30.69 22.29
N TYR A 350 46.23 -29.88 21.24
CA TYR A 350 47.26 -29.00 20.76
C TYR A 350 46.94 -27.55 21.09
N GLU A 351 47.89 -26.80 21.61
CA GLU A 351 47.77 -25.38 21.91
C GLU A 351 48.95 -24.66 21.26
N GLY A 352 48.67 -23.72 20.33
CA GLY A 352 49.70 -23.07 19.57
C GLY A 352 49.20 -22.11 18.52
N HIS A 353 50.10 -21.82 17.59
CA HIS A 353 49.74 -21.06 16.40
C HIS A 353 49.26 -22.00 15.29
N PHE A 354 48.31 -21.51 14.52
CA PHE A 354 47.78 -22.14 13.32
C PHE A 354 48.03 -21.26 12.11
N LYS A 355 48.26 -21.84 10.98
CA LYS A 355 48.32 -21.21 9.67
C LYS A 355 47.73 -22.16 8.64
N ASP A 356 46.79 -21.66 7.84
CA ASP A 356 46.12 -22.44 6.81
C ASP A 356 45.65 -23.81 7.32
N ASP A 357 44.92 -23.80 8.45
CA ASP A 357 44.35 -24.95 9.18
C ASP A 357 45.37 -25.83 9.94
N HIS A 358 46.66 -25.62 9.81
CA HIS A 358 47.69 -26.46 10.38
C HIS A 358 48.41 -25.78 11.54
N GLY A 359 48.82 -26.58 12.54
CA GLY A 359 49.71 -26.11 13.59
C GLY A 359 51.03 -25.62 12.99
N GLU A 360 51.45 -24.37 13.34
CA GLU A 360 52.61 -23.71 12.77
C GLU A 360 53.42 -22.98 13.85
N GLY A 361 54.77 -23.07 13.77
CA GLY A 361 55.63 -22.42 14.75
C GLY A 361 55.55 -23.06 16.15
N LYS A 362 55.70 -22.25 17.20
CA LYS A 362 55.70 -22.75 18.59
C LYS A 362 54.33 -23.23 19.03
N GLY A 363 54.30 -24.45 19.63
CA GLY A 363 53.11 -25.04 20.20
C GLY A 363 53.42 -26.07 21.28
N VAL A 364 52.38 -26.47 21.99
CA VAL A 364 52.41 -27.50 23.04
C VAL A 364 51.36 -28.54 22.72
N PHE A 365 51.78 -29.80 22.65
CA PHE A 365 50.86 -30.94 22.55
C PHE A 365 50.73 -31.60 23.91
N TYR A 366 49.53 -31.68 24.44
CA TYR A 366 49.20 -32.31 25.70
C TYR A 366 48.55 -33.67 25.45
N TYR A 367 49.07 -34.67 26.09
CA TYR A 367 48.52 -36.02 26.07
C TYR A 367 47.50 -36.23 27.20
N LYS A 368 46.55 -37.09 26.98
CA LYS A 368 45.55 -37.49 27.96
C LYS A 368 46.14 -38.07 29.27
N ASN A 369 47.35 -38.67 29.18
CA ASN A 369 48.03 -39.26 30.33
C ASN A 369 48.75 -38.19 31.21
N GLY A 370 48.65 -36.87 30.84
CA GLY A 370 49.29 -35.78 31.55
C GLY A 370 50.67 -35.38 31.02
N ASP A 371 51.26 -36.14 30.10
CA ASP A 371 52.51 -35.77 29.44
C ASP A 371 52.26 -34.57 28.50
N ARG A 372 53.32 -33.79 28.15
CA ARG A 372 53.23 -32.76 27.11
C ARG A 372 54.54 -32.63 26.35
N HIS A 373 54.44 -32.25 25.09
CA HIS A 373 55.56 -31.87 24.23
C HIS A 373 55.47 -30.41 23.87
N GLU A 374 56.55 -29.67 24.07
CA GLU A 374 56.71 -28.25 23.72
C GLU A 374 57.79 -28.10 22.66
N GLY A 375 57.50 -27.50 21.52
CA GLY A 375 58.43 -27.33 20.42
C GLY A 375 57.84 -26.63 19.21
N ASN A 376 58.49 -26.78 18.06
CA ASN A 376 58.02 -26.19 16.80
C ASN A 376 57.27 -27.22 15.97
N PHE A 377 56.26 -26.70 15.29
CA PHE A 377 55.39 -27.44 14.34
C PHE A 377 55.50 -26.79 12.97
N HIS A 378 55.38 -27.58 11.93
CA HIS A 378 55.30 -27.13 10.55
C HIS A 378 54.28 -28.04 9.82
N GLU A 379 53.31 -27.41 9.18
CA GLU A 379 52.20 -28.12 8.53
C GLU A 379 51.53 -29.20 9.44
N GLY A 380 51.32 -28.84 10.71
CA GLY A 380 50.72 -29.72 11.72
C GLY A 380 51.64 -30.81 12.26
N LYS A 381 52.87 -30.94 11.79
CA LYS A 381 53.85 -31.95 12.23
C LYS A 381 54.91 -31.35 13.15
N PRO A 382 55.31 -32.05 14.21
CA PRO A 382 56.42 -31.62 15.05
C PRO A 382 57.73 -31.62 14.26
N VAL A 383 58.56 -30.60 14.43
CA VAL A 383 59.85 -30.46 13.73
C VAL A 383 60.98 -30.11 14.69
N GLY A 384 62.12 -30.72 14.47
CA GLY A 384 63.32 -30.46 15.26
C GLY A 384 63.31 -31.06 16.67
N VAL A 385 63.96 -30.42 17.63
CA VAL A 385 64.02 -30.90 19.01
C VAL A 385 62.89 -30.31 19.85
N HIS A 386 62.11 -31.15 20.51
CA HIS A 386 61.05 -30.81 21.47
C HIS A 386 61.52 -31.06 22.91
N THR A 387 60.94 -30.32 23.86
CA THR A 387 61.03 -30.63 25.28
C THR A 387 59.80 -31.44 25.68
N LYS A 388 60.05 -32.67 26.15
CA LYS A 388 58.96 -33.53 26.69
C LYS A 388 58.93 -33.42 28.20
N TYR A 389 57.76 -33.18 28.74
CA TYR A 389 57.48 -33.18 30.18
C TYR A 389 56.56 -34.37 30.46
N TYR A 390 57.00 -35.25 31.35
CA TYR A 390 56.24 -36.40 31.78
C TYR A 390 55.34 -36.09 32.98
N SER A 391 54.29 -36.78 33.14
CA SER A 391 53.35 -36.61 34.25
C SER A 391 53.97 -36.93 35.61
N ASP A 392 55.06 -37.70 35.63
CA ASP A 392 55.81 -38.06 36.83
C ASP A 392 56.92 -36.97 37.19
N GLY A 393 56.97 -35.87 36.43
CA GLY A 393 57.93 -34.75 36.66
C GLY A 393 59.21 -34.85 35.90
N ARG A 394 59.53 -35.91 35.18
CA ARG A 394 60.77 -36.00 34.34
C ARG A 394 60.64 -35.01 33.16
N VAL A 395 61.79 -34.49 32.72
CA VAL A 395 61.90 -33.61 31.56
C VAL A 395 63.05 -34.08 30.68
N GLU A 396 62.85 -34.22 29.41
CA GLU A 396 63.90 -34.60 28.45
C GLU A 396 63.71 -33.87 27.10
N LYS A 397 64.83 -33.79 26.34
CA LYS A 397 64.75 -33.33 24.95
C LYS A 397 64.70 -34.54 24.03
N VAL A 398 63.73 -34.50 23.15
CA VAL A 398 63.43 -35.60 22.22
C VAL A 398 63.37 -35.07 20.79
N ASP A 399 63.87 -35.86 19.86
CA ASP A 399 63.73 -35.56 18.43
C ASP A 399 62.27 -35.73 17.98
N SER A 400 61.81 -34.85 17.11
CA SER A 400 60.50 -34.88 16.62
C SER A 400 60.08 -36.18 15.92
N SER A 401 61.00 -36.95 15.39
CA SER A 401 60.82 -38.26 14.79
C SER A 401 60.21 -39.29 15.78
N THR A 402 60.42 -39.09 17.09
CA THR A 402 59.88 -39.96 18.15
C THR A 402 58.43 -39.63 18.55
N PHE A 403 57.88 -38.56 17.95
CA PHE A 403 56.54 -38.07 18.30
C PHE A 403 55.44 -38.90 17.63
N LYS A 404 54.57 -39.50 18.39
CA LYS A 404 53.37 -40.18 17.90
C LYS A 404 52.14 -39.33 18.31
N ILE A 405 51.49 -38.70 17.33
CA ILE A 405 50.21 -38.00 17.49
C ILE A 405 49.08 -38.99 17.43
#